data_34f50313fd39d0211aa24f92049e286b
#
_entry.id   34f50313fd39d0211aa24f92049e286b
#
_cell.length_a   1.000
_cell.length_b   1.000
_cell.length_c   1.000
_cell.angle_alpha   90.00
_cell.angle_beta   90.00
_cell.angle_gamma   90.00
#
_symmetry.space_group_name_H-M   'P 1'
#
loop_
_entity.id
_entity.type
_entity.pdbx_description
1 polymer ?
#
loop_
_entity_poly.entity_id
_entity_poly.type
_entity_poly.pdbx_seq_one_letter_code
_entity_poly.pdbx_strand_id
1 'polypeptide(L)'
;MEFSSQICPSGPAVPWPRRLEQRLSSPETVQIRGWCPSTWKPMQAQDGWIVRVRPRCASLTAAQWLVLAELARTHASGQIELTRLGNLQLRGVHESALPALRAALVVSRLAPANEQADLAPAVHCTPFYARGDRTHALALALTVAAARDLSPLALQQQDIPALPGKFDMLVDDPQHHLQSLSSDLQLWACADGRYGLALGQSADWYGFESAPATVQAAIRIALWFARERSAQAAGRLRALAKPIDLQACGLARASHHLEPRTQDKTTAKPLRPGALNPHGLLLGAPLGRLDAWAIQKLAAPMPEQAEIRVTPWKSLLLPNKHLDSLPARLDARDWISQSADVRLRVSACTGAPHCPQAHIPAQSMALRFASSQAADRHLHISGCAKLCALPADATNVVFASRDTAGQIWLHASPAEAQPSARVSIPYRPLNSDPHEIQQQLNDLQL
;
A
#
# COMPACT_ATOMS: atom_id res chain seq x y z
N MET A 1 -38.46 11.04 34.60
CA MET A 1 -37.61 11.93 33.77
C MET A 1 -36.75 11.04 32.90
N GLU A 2 -37.23 10.81 31.72
CA GLU A 2 -36.57 9.95 30.72
C GLU A 2 -35.53 10.78 29.95
N PHE A 3 -34.29 10.37 29.98
CA PHE A 3 -33.26 10.94 29.11
C PHE A 3 -33.25 10.18 27.80
N SER A 4 -33.80 10.80 26.79
CA SER A 4 -33.73 10.36 25.39
C SER A 4 -32.32 10.54 24.85
N SER A 5 -31.62 9.44 24.53
CA SER A 5 -30.34 9.43 23.83
C SER A 5 -30.58 9.59 22.33
N GLN A 6 -30.38 10.79 21.81
CA GLN A 6 -30.33 11.03 20.35
C GLN A 6 -29.05 10.42 19.78
N ILE A 7 -29.19 9.35 19.02
CA ILE A 7 -28.16 8.75 18.19
C ILE A 7 -27.99 9.65 16.96
N CYS A 8 -26.84 10.30 16.81
CA CYS A 8 -26.45 10.98 15.58
C CYS A 8 -26.30 9.95 14.44
N PRO A 9 -26.92 10.18 13.27
CA PRO A 9 -26.75 9.29 12.13
C PRO A 9 -25.32 9.45 11.57
N SER A 10 -24.57 8.36 11.54
CA SER A 10 -23.28 8.25 10.85
C SER A 10 -23.51 8.32 9.33
N GLY A 11 -23.37 9.51 8.76
CA GLY A 11 -23.31 9.69 7.30
C GLY A 11 -22.09 9.01 6.69
N PRO A 12 -22.12 8.60 5.41
CA PRO A 12 -21.00 7.92 4.76
C PRO A 12 -19.75 8.80 4.77
N ALA A 13 -18.65 8.26 5.29
CA ALA A 13 -17.36 8.94 5.35
C ALA A 13 -16.88 9.29 3.93
N VAL A 14 -16.89 10.57 3.58
CA VAL A 14 -16.34 11.06 2.30
C VAL A 14 -14.83 10.85 2.32
N PRO A 15 -14.23 10.25 1.27
CA PRO A 15 -12.79 10.05 1.20
C PRO A 15 -12.02 11.36 1.41
N TRP A 16 -11.07 11.33 2.32
CA TRP A 16 -10.28 12.47 2.80
C TRP A 16 -9.70 13.41 1.73
N PRO A 17 -9.10 12.92 0.62
CA PRO A 17 -8.54 13.78 -0.41
C PRO A 17 -9.54 14.78 -1.01
N ARG A 18 -10.79 14.37 -1.21
CA ARG A 18 -11.82 15.26 -1.78
C ARG A 18 -12.24 16.41 -0.85
N ARG A 19 -12.13 16.23 0.47
CA ARG A 19 -12.45 17.31 1.42
C ARG A 19 -11.42 18.43 1.43
N LEU A 20 -10.15 18.14 1.13
CA LEU A 20 -9.09 19.14 1.04
C LEU A 20 -9.03 19.81 -0.33
N GLU A 21 -9.22 19.06 -1.42
CA GLU A 21 -9.25 19.60 -2.79
C GLU A 21 -10.36 20.67 -2.98
N GLN A 22 -11.52 20.49 -2.38
CA GLN A 22 -12.64 21.45 -2.45
C GLN A 22 -12.39 22.74 -1.68
N ARG A 23 -11.31 22.85 -0.90
CA ARG A 23 -11.06 23.94 0.05
C ARG A 23 -9.77 24.71 -0.19
N LEU A 24 -8.98 24.34 -1.19
CA LEU A 24 -7.82 25.09 -1.63
C LEU A 24 -8.25 26.11 -2.67
N SER A 25 -8.21 27.37 -2.33
CA SER A 25 -8.52 28.49 -3.23
C SER A 25 -7.42 28.79 -4.27
N SER A 26 -6.61 27.79 -4.66
CA SER A 26 -5.57 27.88 -5.68
C SER A 26 -5.73 26.75 -6.70
N PRO A 27 -5.76 27.05 -8.01
CA PRO A 27 -5.96 26.06 -9.05
C PRO A 27 -4.66 25.36 -9.44
N GLU A 28 -3.93 24.76 -8.50
CA GLU A 28 -2.96 23.74 -8.90
C GLU A 28 -3.76 22.52 -9.36
N THR A 29 -3.88 22.33 -10.67
CA THR A 29 -4.56 21.19 -11.29
C THR A 29 -3.84 19.90 -10.89
N VAL A 30 -4.38 19.20 -9.91
CA VAL A 30 -3.90 17.90 -9.48
C VAL A 30 -4.06 16.89 -10.62
N GLN A 31 -2.97 16.50 -11.25
CA GLN A 31 -3.00 15.48 -12.30
C GLN A 31 -3.12 14.08 -11.70
N ILE A 32 -4.26 13.41 -11.94
CA ILE A 32 -4.50 12.02 -11.55
C ILE A 32 -4.32 11.12 -12.78
N ARG A 33 -3.29 10.27 -12.76
CA ARG A 33 -3.11 9.22 -13.76
C ARG A 33 -3.98 8.03 -13.38
N GLY A 34 -5.08 7.75 -13.98
CA GLY A 34 -6.09 6.75 -13.61
C GLY A 34 -5.62 5.27 -13.47
N TRP A 35 -4.32 4.97 -13.51
CA TRP A 35 -3.72 3.64 -13.46
C TRP A 35 -2.49 3.58 -12.53
N CYS A 36 -2.03 2.36 -12.21
CA CYS A 36 -0.85 2.10 -11.38
C CYS A 36 0.28 1.48 -12.23
N PRO A 37 1.57 1.80 -11.95
CA PRO A 37 2.66 1.16 -12.67
C PRO A 37 2.73 -0.34 -12.41
N SER A 38 3.30 -1.07 -13.36
CA SER A 38 3.65 -2.48 -13.26
C SER A 38 5.00 -2.72 -13.92
N THR A 39 5.42 -3.96 -14.08
CA THR A 39 6.65 -4.31 -14.79
C THR A 39 6.50 -4.12 -16.31
N TRP A 40 5.35 -4.49 -16.88
CA TRP A 40 5.08 -4.38 -18.31
C TRP A 40 4.50 -3.01 -18.71
N LYS A 41 3.93 -2.28 -17.75
CA LYS A 41 3.42 -0.92 -17.94
C LYS A 41 4.08 0.03 -16.93
N PRO A 42 5.36 0.42 -17.15
CA PRO A 42 6.06 1.36 -16.30
C PRO A 42 5.44 2.75 -16.39
N MET A 43 5.62 3.58 -15.36
CA MET A 43 5.09 4.94 -15.29
C MET A 43 6.22 5.94 -15.28
N GLN A 44 6.17 6.92 -16.17
CA GLN A 44 7.13 8.00 -16.19
C GLN A 44 6.95 8.94 -14.98
N ALA A 45 8.04 9.29 -14.33
CA ALA A 45 8.16 10.26 -13.25
C ALA A 45 9.28 11.26 -13.56
N GLN A 46 9.53 12.22 -12.68
CA GLN A 46 10.54 13.24 -12.93
C GLN A 46 11.97 12.68 -12.83
N ASP A 47 12.16 11.70 -11.98
CA ASP A 47 13.46 11.03 -11.75
C ASP A 47 13.72 9.86 -12.72
N GLY A 48 12.87 9.66 -13.73
CA GLY A 48 12.93 8.53 -14.65
C GLY A 48 11.64 7.70 -14.61
N TRP A 49 11.74 6.43 -14.97
CA TRP A 49 10.59 5.53 -14.98
C TRP A 49 10.43 4.80 -13.65
N ILE A 50 9.18 4.51 -13.30
CA ILE A 50 8.79 3.70 -12.14
C ILE A 50 8.38 2.33 -12.66
N VAL A 51 9.07 1.28 -12.17
CA VAL A 51 8.74 -0.12 -12.40
C VAL A 51 8.25 -0.73 -11.09
N ARG A 52 7.11 -1.40 -11.09
CA ARG A 52 6.55 -2.03 -9.91
C ARG A 52 6.64 -3.54 -10.00
N VAL A 53 7.23 -4.15 -8.98
CA VAL A 53 7.27 -5.58 -8.76
C VAL A 53 6.20 -5.96 -7.74
N ARG A 54 5.41 -7.01 -8.05
CA ARG A 54 4.37 -7.54 -7.16
C ARG A 54 4.81 -8.89 -6.64
N PRO A 55 5.33 -8.98 -5.40
CA PRO A 55 5.74 -10.24 -4.81
C PRO A 55 4.56 -11.20 -4.72
N ARG A 56 4.71 -12.41 -5.31
CA ARG A 56 3.68 -13.44 -5.21
C ARG A 56 3.51 -13.85 -3.74
N CYS A 57 2.29 -13.84 -3.22
CA CYS A 57 1.98 -14.08 -1.81
C CYS A 57 2.85 -13.24 -0.87
N ALA A 58 3.09 -11.96 -1.22
CA ALA A 58 3.91 -11.02 -0.43
C ALA A 58 5.34 -11.52 -0.15
N SER A 59 5.88 -12.52 -0.84
CA SER A 59 7.15 -13.16 -0.51
C SER A 59 8.14 -13.16 -1.67
N LEU A 60 9.41 -12.93 -1.34
CA LEU A 60 10.57 -13.17 -2.20
C LEU A 60 11.57 -14.04 -1.43
N THR A 61 12.32 -14.87 -2.17
CA THR A 61 13.47 -15.59 -1.58
C THR A 61 14.66 -14.67 -1.40
N ALA A 62 15.62 -15.04 -0.56
CA ALA A 62 16.87 -14.28 -0.38
C ALA A 62 17.60 -14.10 -1.72
N ALA A 63 17.67 -15.14 -2.54
CA ALA A 63 18.23 -15.05 -3.89
C ALA A 63 17.49 -14.02 -4.77
N GLN A 64 16.17 -13.96 -4.72
CA GLN A 64 15.37 -12.96 -5.45
C GLN A 64 15.60 -11.54 -4.93
N TRP A 65 15.77 -11.37 -3.62
CA TRP A 65 16.11 -10.08 -3.04
C TRP A 65 17.49 -9.59 -3.48
N LEU A 66 18.51 -10.49 -3.56
CA LEU A 66 19.83 -10.16 -4.08
C LEU A 66 19.77 -9.71 -5.54
N VAL A 67 19.03 -10.43 -6.38
CA VAL A 67 18.81 -10.03 -7.78
C VAL A 67 18.12 -8.66 -7.85
N LEU A 68 17.05 -8.44 -7.07
CA LEU A 68 16.32 -7.18 -7.08
C LEU A 68 17.20 -6.01 -6.62
N ALA A 69 18.04 -6.21 -5.60
CA ALA A 69 19.00 -5.21 -5.13
C ALA A 69 20.04 -4.86 -6.22
N GLU A 70 20.55 -5.86 -6.93
CA GLU A 70 21.48 -5.62 -8.05
C GLU A 70 20.79 -4.87 -9.20
N LEU A 71 19.58 -5.26 -9.58
CA LEU A 71 18.81 -4.56 -10.60
C LEU A 71 18.47 -3.11 -10.21
N ALA A 72 18.19 -2.87 -8.91
CA ALA A 72 17.97 -1.52 -8.40
C ALA A 72 19.21 -0.63 -8.55
N ARG A 73 20.40 -1.18 -8.31
CA ARG A 73 21.68 -0.47 -8.45
C ARG A 73 22.07 -0.22 -9.91
N THR A 74 21.85 -1.22 -10.76
CA THR A 74 22.32 -1.18 -12.15
C THR A 74 21.41 -0.38 -13.06
N HIS A 75 20.08 -0.46 -12.83
CA HIS A 75 19.08 0.09 -13.76
C HIS A 75 18.20 1.19 -13.15
N ALA A 76 18.33 1.47 -11.86
CA ALA A 76 17.47 2.42 -11.15
C ALA A 76 18.30 3.27 -10.18
N SER A 77 17.62 3.95 -9.24
CA SER A 77 18.26 4.84 -8.26
C SER A 77 19.04 4.14 -7.13
N GLY A 78 19.08 2.81 -7.09
CA GLY A 78 19.63 2.05 -5.96
C GLY A 78 18.69 1.94 -4.76
N GLN A 79 17.48 2.51 -4.86
CA GLN A 79 16.46 2.47 -3.81
C GLN A 79 15.28 1.59 -4.23
N ILE A 80 14.75 0.83 -3.28
CA ILE A 80 13.53 0.01 -3.43
C ILE A 80 12.47 0.58 -2.48
N GLU A 81 11.34 1.01 -3.00
CA GLU A 81 10.24 1.55 -2.20
C GLU A 81 9.21 0.47 -1.88
N LEU A 82 8.82 0.37 -0.61
CA LEU A 82 7.71 -0.45 -0.13
C LEU A 82 6.40 0.33 -0.26
N THR A 83 5.44 -0.22 -0.98
CA THR A 83 4.13 0.42 -1.12
C THR A 83 3.17 -0.04 0.00
N ARG A 84 2.11 0.73 0.23
CA ARG A 84 1.07 0.43 1.21
C ARG A 84 0.34 -0.90 0.99
N LEU A 85 0.39 -1.46 -0.21
CA LEU A 85 -0.22 -2.75 -0.55
C LEU A 85 0.81 -3.88 -0.66
N GLY A 86 2.01 -3.73 -0.06
CA GLY A 86 3.03 -4.77 -0.06
C GLY A 86 3.68 -5.03 -1.42
N ASN A 87 3.66 -4.05 -2.34
CA ASN A 87 4.43 -4.14 -3.58
C ASN A 87 5.79 -3.45 -3.42
N LEU A 88 6.72 -3.77 -4.33
CA LEU A 88 8.03 -3.16 -4.44
C LEU A 88 8.08 -2.23 -5.66
N GLN A 89 8.81 -1.14 -5.55
CA GLN A 89 8.86 -0.13 -6.61
C GLN A 89 10.30 0.32 -6.82
N LEU A 90 10.79 0.18 -8.05
CA LEU A 90 12.06 0.73 -8.52
C LEU A 90 11.78 2.08 -9.17
N ARG A 91 12.56 3.09 -8.81
CA ARG A 91 12.44 4.45 -9.35
C ARG A 91 13.72 4.91 -10.01
N GLY A 92 13.61 5.94 -10.85
CA GLY A 92 14.79 6.47 -11.55
C GLY A 92 15.31 5.54 -12.64
N VAL A 93 14.47 4.67 -13.19
CA VAL A 93 14.87 3.77 -14.27
C VAL A 93 14.99 4.57 -15.56
N HIS A 94 16.15 4.46 -16.24
CA HIS A 94 16.31 5.04 -17.57
C HIS A 94 15.45 4.32 -18.60
N GLU A 95 14.91 5.05 -19.56
CA GLU A 95 14.04 4.48 -20.60
C GLU A 95 14.74 3.37 -21.38
N SER A 96 16.00 3.58 -21.75
CA SER A 96 16.83 2.58 -22.44
C SER A 96 17.08 1.31 -21.64
N ALA A 97 16.99 1.36 -20.31
CA ALA A 97 17.19 0.19 -19.44
C ALA A 97 15.90 -0.64 -19.24
N LEU A 98 14.73 -0.11 -19.59
CA LEU A 98 13.43 -0.80 -19.35
C LEU A 98 13.37 -2.20 -19.98
N PRO A 99 13.80 -2.44 -21.24
CA PRO A 99 13.77 -3.79 -21.82
C PRO A 99 14.63 -4.79 -21.06
N ALA A 100 15.89 -4.40 -20.73
CA ALA A 100 16.83 -5.25 -20.00
C ALA A 100 16.35 -5.56 -18.58
N LEU A 101 15.89 -4.53 -17.85
CA LEU A 101 15.31 -4.67 -16.52
C LEU A 101 14.11 -5.61 -16.51
N ARG A 102 13.18 -5.44 -17.46
CA ARG A 102 12.00 -6.32 -17.59
C ARG A 102 12.41 -7.77 -17.85
N ALA A 103 13.32 -8.00 -18.79
CA ALA A 103 13.81 -9.35 -19.09
C ALA A 103 14.44 -10.01 -17.85
N ALA A 104 15.26 -9.30 -17.10
CA ALA A 104 15.89 -9.79 -15.87
C ALA A 104 14.83 -10.09 -14.77
N LEU A 105 13.83 -9.22 -14.59
CA LEU A 105 12.73 -9.45 -13.64
C LEU A 105 11.90 -10.70 -14.00
N VAL A 106 11.64 -10.94 -15.28
CA VAL A 106 10.91 -12.14 -15.75
C VAL A 106 11.74 -13.40 -15.52
N VAL A 107 13.01 -13.41 -15.92
CA VAL A 107 13.92 -14.58 -15.74
C VAL A 107 14.04 -14.94 -14.26
N SER A 108 14.13 -13.94 -13.37
CA SER A 108 14.23 -14.14 -11.92
C SER A 108 12.89 -14.44 -11.25
N ARG A 109 11.79 -14.56 -12.00
CA ARG A 109 10.43 -14.78 -11.49
C ARG A 109 9.95 -13.68 -10.53
N LEU A 110 10.48 -12.47 -10.69
CA LEU A 110 10.05 -11.27 -9.98
C LEU A 110 8.90 -10.55 -10.69
N ALA A 111 8.65 -10.89 -11.95
CA ALA A 111 7.53 -10.42 -12.73
C ALA A 111 6.88 -11.57 -13.52
N PRO A 112 5.59 -11.43 -13.90
CA PRO A 112 4.94 -12.36 -14.80
C PRO A 112 5.64 -12.45 -16.17
N ALA A 113 5.56 -13.62 -16.80
CA ALA A 113 6.22 -13.91 -18.07
C ALA A 113 5.70 -13.08 -19.25
N ASN A 114 4.48 -12.54 -19.14
CA ASN A 114 3.85 -11.77 -20.20
C ASN A 114 3.01 -10.61 -19.65
N GLU A 115 2.74 -9.66 -20.51
CA GLU A 115 1.98 -8.44 -20.19
C GLU A 115 0.56 -8.74 -19.71
N GLN A 116 -0.11 -9.72 -20.27
CA GLN A 116 -1.51 -10.05 -19.94
C GLN A 116 -1.64 -10.48 -18.47
N ALA A 117 -0.71 -11.31 -18.00
CA ALA A 117 -0.69 -11.75 -16.61
C ALA A 117 -0.29 -10.60 -15.66
N ASP A 118 0.58 -9.68 -16.08
CA ASP A 118 0.99 -8.51 -15.30
C ASP A 118 -0.10 -7.45 -15.19
N LEU A 119 -0.92 -7.29 -16.24
CA LEU A 119 -2.02 -6.33 -16.28
C LEU A 119 -3.32 -6.87 -15.69
N ALA A 120 -3.39 -8.15 -15.34
CA ALA A 120 -4.50 -8.70 -14.56
C ALA A 120 -4.62 -8.00 -13.20
N PRO A 121 -5.81 -7.99 -12.56
CA PRO A 121 -6.01 -7.43 -11.25
C PRO A 121 -4.99 -7.94 -10.23
N ALA A 122 -4.46 -7.03 -9.41
CA ALA A 122 -3.52 -7.41 -8.37
C ALA A 122 -4.19 -8.26 -7.30
N VAL A 123 -3.52 -9.35 -6.91
CA VAL A 123 -3.88 -10.15 -5.73
C VAL A 123 -2.84 -9.88 -4.65
N HIS A 124 -3.26 -9.17 -3.61
CA HIS A 124 -2.45 -8.93 -2.42
C HIS A 124 -2.65 -10.09 -1.44
N CYS A 125 -1.64 -10.37 -0.65
CA CYS A 125 -1.69 -11.46 0.33
C CYS A 125 -1.14 -10.97 1.67
N THR A 126 -1.73 -11.46 2.76
CA THR A 126 -1.16 -11.33 4.09
C THR A 126 0.27 -11.91 4.12
N PRO A 127 1.19 -11.34 4.89
CA PRO A 127 2.48 -11.98 5.13
C PRO A 127 2.41 -13.11 6.16
N PHE A 128 1.26 -13.31 6.83
CA PHE A 128 1.06 -14.27 7.91
C PHE A 128 0.43 -15.58 7.42
N TYR A 129 1.23 -16.43 6.84
CA TYR A 129 0.85 -17.77 6.41
C TYR A 129 2.02 -18.75 6.60
N ALA A 130 1.74 -20.04 6.70
CA ALA A 130 2.73 -21.07 6.48
C ALA A 130 2.71 -21.49 5.01
N ARG A 131 3.90 -21.73 4.43
CA ARG A 131 3.99 -22.17 3.04
C ARG A 131 3.21 -23.47 2.82
N GLY A 132 2.24 -23.44 1.94
CA GLY A 132 1.36 -24.58 1.65
C GLY A 132 0.09 -24.64 2.50
N ASP A 133 -0.08 -23.74 3.47
CA ASP A 133 -1.35 -23.66 4.21
C ASP A 133 -2.52 -23.17 3.34
N ARG A 134 -3.71 -23.15 3.94
CA ARG A 134 -4.95 -22.78 3.24
C ARG A 134 -4.95 -21.32 2.75
N THR A 135 -4.35 -20.40 3.49
CA THR A 135 -4.21 -18.99 3.11
C THR A 135 -3.30 -18.84 1.90
N HIS A 136 -2.12 -19.49 1.96
CA HIS A 136 -1.18 -19.50 0.84
C HIS A 136 -1.77 -20.16 -0.42
N ALA A 137 -2.44 -21.32 -0.27
CA ALA A 137 -3.08 -22.01 -1.38
C ALA A 137 -4.20 -21.18 -2.02
N LEU A 138 -5.02 -20.49 -1.22
CA LEU A 138 -6.07 -19.58 -1.68
C LEU A 138 -5.49 -18.42 -2.49
N ALA A 139 -4.41 -17.77 -2.00
CA ALA A 139 -3.76 -16.67 -2.67
C ALA A 139 -3.15 -17.08 -4.02
N LEU A 140 -2.51 -18.25 -4.08
CA LEU A 140 -1.99 -18.78 -5.33
C LEU A 140 -3.11 -19.10 -6.33
N ALA A 141 -4.17 -19.78 -5.90
CA ALA A 141 -5.31 -20.13 -6.73
C ALA A 141 -6.00 -18.88 -7.30
N LEU A 142 -6.21 -17.86 -6.47
CA LEU A 142 -6.80 -16.58 -6.89
C LEU A 142 -5.90 -15.84 -7.88
N THR A 143 -4.57 -15.83 -7.65
CA THR A 143 -3.61 -15.19 -8.57
C THR A 143 -3.64 -15.86 -9.96
N VAL A 144 -3.67 -17.19 -10.00
CA VAL A 144 -3.74 -17.94 -11.26
C VAL A 144 -5.07 -17.69 -11.97
N ALA A 145 -6.19 -17.73 -11.24
CA ALA A 145 -7.51 -17.48 -11.80
C ALA A 145 -7.64 -16.04 -12.34
N ALA A 146 -7.14 -15.03 -11.58
CA ALA A 146 -7.15 -13.64 -12.03
C ALA A 146 -6.36 -13.44 -13.33
N ALA A 147 -5.17 -14.04 -13.45
CA ALA A 147 -4.36 -13.95 -14.67
C ALA A 147 -5.04 -14.62 -15.86
N ARG A 148 -5.70 -15.77 -15.65
CA ARG A 148 -6.39 -16.53 -16.68
C ARG A 148 -7.67 -15.85 -17.16
N ASP A 149 -8.53 -15.40 -16.22
CA ASP A 149 -9.92 -15.04 -16.50
C ASP A 149 -10.15 -13.52 -16.54
N LEU A 150 -9.28 -12.72 -15.91
CA LEU A 150 -9.45 -11.25 -15.76
C LEU A 150 -8.32 -10.45 -16.44
N SER A 151 -7.42 -11.09 -17.20
CA SER A 151 -6.45 -10.37 -18.02
C SER A 151 -7.16 -9.55 -19.10
N PRO A 152 -6.57 -8.46 -19.61
CA PRO A 152 -7.18 -7.65 -20.65
C PRO A 152 -7.60 -8.48 -21.87
N LEU A 153 -6.77 -9.42 -22.30
CA LEU A 153 -7.08 -10.32 -23.42
C LEU A 153 -8.26 -11.25 -23.11
N ALA A 154 -8.30 -11.85 -21.91
CA ALA A 154 -9.39 -12.74 -21.52
C ALA A 154 -10.74 -12.01 -21.46
N LEU A 155 -10.75 -10.77 -20.97
CA LEU A 155 -11.95 -9.92 -20.96
C LEU A 155 -12.38 -9.54 -22.39
N GLN A 156 -11.43 -9.15 -23.24
CA GLN A 156 -11.70 -8.80 -24.63
C GLN A 156 -12.30 -9.99 -25.42
N GLN A 157 -11.79 -11.20 -25.22
CA GLN A 157 -12.31 -12.41 -25.86
C GLN A 157 -13.76 -12.75 -25.46
N GLN A 158 -14.22 -12.25 -24.31
CA GLN A 158 -15.58 -12.42 -23.80
C GLN A 158 -16.48 -11.21 -24.06
N ASP A 159 -16.00 -10.20 -24.79
CA ASP A 159 -16.66 -8.91 -25.00
C ASP A 159 -17.04 -8.21 -23.68
N ILE A 160 -16.11 -8.33 -22.69
CA ILE A 160 -16.27 -7.69 -21.38
C ILE A 160 -15.34 -6.48 -21.30
N PRO A 161 -15.85 -5.32 -20.84
CA PRO A 161 -15.01 -4.13 -20.64
C PRO A 161 -13.86 -4.38 -19.69
N ALA A 162 -12.70 -3.74 -19.94
CA ALA A 162 -11.54 -3.88 -19.07
C ALA A 162 -11.83 -3.42 -17.64
N LEU A 163 -11.30 -4.15 -16.66
CA LEU A 163 -11.34 -3.73 -15.27
C LEU A 163 -10.50 -2.45 -15.04
N PRO A 164 -10.89 -1.60 -14.08
CA PRO A 164 -10.07 -0.44 -13.75
C PRO A 164 -8.69 -0.89 -13.25
N GLY A 165 -7.63 -0.18 -13.64
CA GLY A 165 -6.26 -0.49 -13.20
C GLY A 165 -6.01 -0.36 -11.69
N LYS A 166 -7.03 0.03 -10.92
CA LYS A 166 -7.01 0.07 -9.45
C LYS A 166 -7.89 -1.02 -8.81
N PHE A 167 -8.60 -1.82 -9.59
CA PHE A 167 -9.33 -2.98 -9.05
C PHE A 167 -8.33 -3.99 -8.52
N ASP A 168 -8.52 -4.42 -7.28
CA ASP A 168 -7.63 -5.35 -6.61
C ASP A 168 -8.38 -6.29 -5.67
N MET A 169 -7.73 -7.41 -5.34
CA MET A 169 -8.21 -8.43 -4.44
C MET A 169 -7.17 -8.66 -3.34
N LEU A 170 -7.63 -9.00 -2.15
CA LEU A 170 -6.80 -9.22 -0.98
C LEU A 170 -7.12 -10.59 -0.38
N VAL A 171 -6.11 -11.39 -0.11
CA VAL A 171 -6.21 -12.61 0.72
C VAL A 171 -5.63 -12.32 2.09
N ASP A 172 -6.47 -12.36 3.12
CA ASP A 172 -6.10 -12.11 4.50
C ASP A 172 -5.90 -13.43 5.27
N ASP A 173 -5.29 -13.34 6.45
CA ASP A 173 -5.16 -14.45 7.38
C ASP A 173 -6.42 -14.60 8.26
N PRO A 174 -6.56 -15.74 8.99
CA PRO A 174 -7.72 -15.96 9.85
C PRO A 174 -7.89 -14.94 10.98
N GLN A 175 -6.85 -14.19 11.34
CA GLN A 175 -6.87 -13.14 12.34
C GLN A 175 -7.23 -11.77 11.77
N HIS A 176 -7.35 -11.67 10.45
CA HIS A 176 -7.76 -10.46 9.73
C HIS A 176 -6.83 -9.25 9.93
N HIS A 177 -5.52 -9.46 9.96
CA HIS A 177 -4.53 -8.38 10.11
C HIS A 177 -4.60 -7.32 9.00
N LEU A 178 -5.14 -7.65 7.83
CA LEU A 178 -5.24 -6.75 6.68
C LEU A 178 -6.66 -6.21 6.44
N GLN A 179 -7.63 -6.48 7.30
CA GLN A 179 -9.03 -6.05 7.06
C GLN A 179 -9.21 -4.54 6.90
N SER A 180 -8.31 -3.73 7.48
CA SER A 180 -8.31 -2.26 7.34
C SER A 180 -7.81 -1.79 5.98
N LEU A 181 -7.15 -2.64 5.19
CA LEU A 181 -6.68 -2.27 3.85
C LEU A 181 -7.85 -2.18 2.88
N SER A 182 -7.86 -1.10 2.12
CA SER A 182 -8.87 -0.89 1.09
C SER A 182 -8.54 -1.73 -0.15
N SER A 183 -9.37 -2.74 -0.41
CA SER A 183 -9.39 -3.54 -1.64
C SER A 183 -10.84 -3.63 -2.17
N ASP A 184 -11.05 -4.14 -3.38
CA ASP A 184 -12.40 -4.33 -3.91
C ASP A 184 -13.02 -5.64 -3.43
N LEU A 185 -12.21 -6.70 -3.26
CA LEU A 185 -12.63 -7.97 -2.67
C LEU A 185 -11.63 -8.39 -1.59
N GLN A 186 -12.12 -8.97 -0.51
CA GLN A 186 -11.31 -9.57 0.54
C GLN A 186 -11.72 -11.02 0.76
N LEU A 187 -10.72 -11.92 0.72
CA LEU A 187 -10.92 -13.36 0.90
C LEU A 187 -10.04 -13.84 2.05
N TRP A 188 -10.46 -14.91 2.74
CA TRP A 188 -9.66 -15.53 3.80
C TRP A 188 -10.04 -16.99 4.02
N ALA A 189 -9.14 -17.75 4.63
CA ALA A 189 -9.44 -19.09 5.15
C ALA A 189 -9.96 -18.95 6.59
N CYS A 190 -11.16 -19.45 6.87
CA CYS A 190 -11.75 -19.44 8.22
C CYS A 190 -11.13 -20.53 9.10
N ALA A 191 -11.14 -20.32 10.41
CA ALA A 191 -10.64 -21.31 11.38
C ALA A 191 -11.43 -22.63 11.39
N ASP A 192 -12.73 -22.57 11.05
CA ASP A 192 -13.65 -23.70 11.01
C ASP A 192 -13.54 -24.59 9.75
N GLY A 193 -12.59 -24.31 8.88
CA GLY A 193 -12.39 -25.06 7.64
C GLY A 193 -12.99 -24.44 6.40
N ARG A 194 -13.95 -23.51 6.52
CA ARG A 194 -14.57 -22.76 5.43
C ARG A 194 -13.67 -21.65 4.88
N TYR A 195 -14.20 -20.88 3.96
CA TYR A 195 -13.57 -19.70 3.37
C TYR A 195 -14.56 -18.56 3.35
N GLY A 196 -14.08 -17.35 3.62
CA GLY A 196 -14.87 -16.14 3.59
C GLY A 196 -14.54 -15.24 2.41
N LEU A 197 -15.53 -14.46 1.96
CA LEU A 197 -15.41 -13.43 0.95
C LEU A 197 -16.23 -12.21 1.35
N ALA A 198 -15.64 -11.03 1.34
CA ALA A 198 -16.33 -9.76 1.56
C ALA A 198 -16.10 -8.78 0.41
N LEU A 199 -17.07 -7.88 0.21
CA LEU A 199 -17.03 -6.80 -0.76
C LEU A 199 -16.35 -5.59 -0.13
N GLY A 200 -15.10 -5.34 -0.50
CA GLY A 200 -14.31 -4.26 0.09
C GLY A 200 -14.18 -4.40 1.60
N GLN A 201 -14.46 -3.31 2.30
CA GLN A 201 -14.42 -3.24 3.77
C GLN A 201 -15.80 -3.48 4.43
N SER A 202 -16.75 -4.13 3.72
CA SER A 202 -18.05 -4.48 4.29
C SER A 202 -17.88 -5.33 5.54
N ALA A 203 -18.73 -5.10 6.54
CA ALA A 203 -18.87 -6.01 7.68
C ALA A 203 -19.50 -7.34 7.26
N ASP A 204 -20.43 -7.29 6.28
CA ASP A 204 -21.07 -8.47 5.73
C ASP A 204 -20.12 -9.29 4.89
N TRP A 205 -20.23 -10.61 4.98
CA TRP A 205 -19.42 -11.52 4.23
C TRP A 205 -20.17 -12.81 3.85
N TYR A 206 -19.61 -13.54 2.89
CA TYR A 206 -20.17 -14.77 2.35
C TYR A 206 -19.25 -15.96 2.65
N GLY A 207 -19.79 -17.02 3.20
CA GLY A 207 -19.08 -18.26 3.54
C GLY A 207 -19.19 -19.31 2.45
N PHE A 208 -18.08 -20.02 2.17
CA PHE A 208 -17.95 -21.09 1.17
C PHE A 208 -17.26 -22.30 1.76
N GLU A 209 -17.65 -23.49 1.32
CA GLU A 209 -17.09 -24.77 1.78
C GLU A 209 -15.70 -25.08 1.17
N SER A 210 -15.29 -24.39 0.08
CA SER A 210 -14.03 -24.70 -0.58
C SER A 210 -13.36 -23.48 -1.21
N ALA A 211 -12.03 -23.52 -1.30
CA ALA A 211 -11.24 -22.48 -1.99
C ALA A 211 -11.64 -22.32 -3.47
N PRO A 212 -11.86 -23.39 -4.26
CA PRO A 212 -12.32 -23.21 -5.64
C PRO A 212 -13.64 -22.47 -5.77
N ALA A 213 -14.62 -22.73 -4.90
CA ALA A 213 -15.91 -22.03 -4.92
C ALA A 213 -15.73 -20.54 -4.57
N THR A 214 -14.90 -20.23 -3.58
CA THR A 214 -14.59 -18.84 -3.17
C THR A 214 -13.88 -18.07 -4.29
N VAL A 215 -12.87 -18.68 -4.91
CA VAL A 215 -12.15 -18.09 -6.05
C VAL A 215 -13.10 -17.86 -7.22
N GLN A 216 -13.96 -18.83 -7.54
CA GLN A 216 -14.93 -18.69 -8.62
C GLN A 216 -15.93 -17.54 -8.36
N ALA A 217 -16.41 -17.40 -7.12
CA ALA A 217 -17.26 -16.29 -6.74
C ALA A 217 -16.54 -14.94 -6.91
N ALA A 218 -15.29 -14.82 -6.45
CA ALA A 218 -14.48 -13.62 -6.62
C ALA A 218 -14.30 -13.24 -8.11
N ILE A 219 -14.02 -14.21 -8.97
CA ILE A 219 -13.90 -14.00 -10.43
C ILE A 219 -15.25 -13.55 -11.02
N ARG A 220 -16.36 -14.19 -10.65
CA ARG A 220 -17.70 -13.79 -11.13
C ARG A 220 -18.07 -12.36 -10.71
N ILE A 221 -17.75 -11.98 -9.48
CA ILE A 221 -17.97 -10.60 -8.99
C ILE A 221 -17.14 -9.62 -9.83
N ALA A 222 -15.87 -9.92 -10.10
CA ALA A 222 -15.02 -9.07 -10.93
C ALA A 222 -15.56 -8.92 -12.37
N LEU A 223 -16.01 -10.02 -12.99
CA LEU A 223 -16.64 -10.02 -14.32
C LEU A 223 -17.96 -9.23 -14.34
N TRP A 224 -18.81 -9.44 -13.32
CA TRP A 224 -20.04 -8.67 -13.15
C TRP A 224 -19.73 -7.17 -13.00
N PHE A 225 -18.80 -6.81 -12.13
CA PHE A 225 -18.38 -5.43 -11.95
C PHE A 225 -17.84 -4.81 -13.25
N ALA A 226 -17.04 -5.54 -14.03
CA ALA A 226 -16.50 -5.06 -15.29
C ALA A 226 -17.62 -4.68 -16.30
N ARG A 227 -18.72 -5.46 -16.32
CA ARG A 227 -19.89 -5.17 -17.18
C ARG A 227 -20.68 -3.97 -16.67
N GLU A 228 -20.99 -3.94 -15.38
CA GLU A 228 -21.85 -2.90 -14.80
C GLU A 228 -21.19 -1.53 -14.69
N ARG A 229 -19.87 -1.48 -14.45
CA ARG A 229 -19.14 -0.22 -14.27
C ARG A 229 -19.07 0.67 -15.48
N SER A 230 -19.13 0.11 -16.69
CA SER A 230 -18.99 0.87 -17.93
C SER A 230 -20.09 1.93 -18.09
N ALA A 231 -21.30 1.64 -17.62
CA ALA A 231 -22.41 2.58 -17.64
C ALA A 231 -22.26 3.76 -16.63
N GLN A 232 -21.44 3.58 -15.58
CA GLN A 232 -21.31 4.53 -14.46
C GLN A 232 -19.88 5.10 -14.32
N ALA A 233 -18.94 4.68 -15.15
CA ALA A 233 -17.51 5.01 -15.07
C ALA A 233 -16.89 4.74 -13.67
N ALA A 234 -17.43 3.77 -12.90
CA ALA A 234 -16.99 3.45 -11.55
C ALA A 234 -15.55 2.89 -11.56
N GLY A 235 -14.67 3.54 -10.83
CA GLY A 235 -13.26 3.15 -10.69
C GLY A 235 -12.99 2.10 -9.61
N ARG A 236 -13.99 1.80 -8.76
CA ARG A 236 -13.94 0.85 -7.64
C ARG A 236 -15.30 0.20 -7.45
N LEU A 237 -15.33 -1.05 -6.99
CA LEU A 237 -16.57 -1.79 -6.73
C LEU A 237 -17.49 -1.02 -5.77
N ARG A 238 -16.95 -0.46 -4.69
CA ARG A 238 -17.69 0.35 -3.71
C ARG A 238 -18.31 1.64 -4.27
N ALA A 239 -17.88 2.09 -5.43
CA ALA A 239 -18.41 3.29 -6.08
C ALA A 239 -19.57 2.99 -7.05
N LEU A 240 -19.88 1.70 -7.23
CA LEU A 240 -21.02 1.27 -8.03
C LEU A 240 -22.31 1.48 -7.23
N ALA A 241 -23.25 2.26 -7.78
CA ALA A 241 -24.52 2.52 -7.13
C ALA A 241 -25.51 1.33 -7.18
N LYS A 242 -25.25 0.37 -8.07
CA LYS A 242 -26.09 -0.82 -8.26
C LYS A 242 -25.78 -1.88 -7.21
N PRO A 243 -26.78 -2.48 -6.53
CA PRO A 243 -26.58 -3.61 -5.66
C PRO A 243 -26.05 -4.82 -6.43
N ILE A 244 -25.24 -5.64 -5.75
CA ILE A 244 -24.64 -6.83 -6.36
C ILE A 244 -25.73 -7.84 -6.74
N ASP A 245 -25.62 -8.44 -7.91
CA ASP A 245 -26.45 -9.56 -8.32
C ASP A 245 -25.94 -10.85 -7.68
N LEU A 246 -26.59 -11.29 -6.60
CA LEU A 246 -26.19 -12.45 -5.83
C LEU A 246 -26.18 -13.75 -6.66
N GLN A 247 -27.11 -13.90 -7.61
CA GLN A 247 -27.21 -15.08 -8.44
C GLN A 247 -26.11 -15.10 -9.51
N ALA A 248 -25.96 -14.00 -10.25
CA ALA A 248 -24.91 -13.89 -11.28
C ALA A 248 -23.50 -14.03 -10.69
N CYS A 249 -23.28 -13.51 -9.48
CA CYS A 249 -22.01 -13.61 -8.77
C CYS A 249 -21.79 -14.92 -8.03
N GLY A 250 -22.77 -15.83 -8.01
CA GLY A 250 -22.67 -17.12 -7.31
C GLY A 250 -22.75 -17.02 -5.78
N LEU A 251 -23.31 -15.94 -5.25
CA LEU A 251 -23.45 -15.68 -3.82
C LEU A 251 -24.77 -16.21 -3.25
N ALA A 252 -25.78 -16.48 -4.08
CA ALA A 252 -27.10 -16.90 -3.64
C ALA A 252 -27.12 -18.23 -2.86
N ARG A 253 -26.08 -19.08 -3.01
CA ARG A 253 -25.92 -20.35 -2.29
C ARG A 253 -24.87 -20.29 -1.17
N ALA A 254 -24.21 -19.17 -1.01
CA ALA A 254 -23.22 -18.95 0.05
C ALA A 254 -23.94 -18.60 1.37
N SER A 255 -23.36 -19.00 2.50
CA SER A 255 -23.83 -18.55 3.80
C SER A 255 -23.59 -17.05 3.93
N HIS A 256 -24.64 -16.25 4.11
CA HIS A 256 -24.51 -14.80 4.33
C HIS A 256 -24.40 -14.51 5.83
N HIS A 257 -23.36 -13.78 6.21
CA HIS A 257 -23.08 -13.40 7.58
C HIS A 257 -23.14 -11.88 7.69
N LEU A 258 -23.99 -11.37 8.61
CA LEU A 258 -24.16 -9.95 8.90
C LEU A 258 -23.26 -9.48 10.05
N GLU A 259 -22.65 -10.43 10.77
CA GLU A 259 -21.77 -10.12 11.88
C GLU A 259 -20.36 -9.73 11.39
N PRO A 260 -19.65 -8.84 12.12
CA PRO A 260 -18.29 -8.48 11.81
C PRO A 260 -17.38 -9.73 11.74
N ARG A 261 -16.43 -9.74 10.80
CA ARG A 261 -15.47 -10.82 10.58
C ARG A 261 -14.59 -11.11 11.80
N THR A 262 -14.37 -10.11 12.64
CA THR A 262 -13.66 -10.21 13.92
C THR A 262 -14.25 -9.22 14.92
N GLN A 263 -14.29 -9.60 16.20
CA GLN A 263 -14.68 -8.72 17.30
C GLN A 263 -13.46 -7.94 17.88
N ASP A 264 -12.25 -8.31 17.49
CA ASP A 264 -11.04 -7.69 18.03
C ASP A 264 -10.64 -6.44 17.25
N LYS A 265 -10.94 -5.27 17.84
CA LYS A 265 -10.56 -3.97 17.30
C LYS A 265 -9.04 -3.70 17.37
N THR A 266 -8.27 -4.52 18.09
CA THR A 266 -6.82 -4.33 18.22
C THR A 266 -6.06 -4.72 16.97
N THR A 267 -6.62 -5.61 16.13
CA THR A 267 -6.02 -6.02 14.86
C THR A 267 -6.04 -4.93 13.78
N ALA A 268 -6.81 -3.86 13.97
CA ALA A 268 -6.90 -2.74 13.03
C ALA A 268 -5.69 -1.79 13.05
N LYS A 269 -4.80 -1.90 14.05
CA LYS A 269 -3.62 -1.02 14.16
C LYS A 269 -2.47 -1.54 13.30
N PRO A 270 -1.71 -0.65 12.63
CA PRO A 270 -0.49 -1.03 11.93
C PRO A 270 0.47 -1.76 12.86
N LEU A 271 0.98 -2.90 12.41
CA LEU A 271 2.00 -3.62 13.16
C LEU A 271 3.32 -2.84 13.14
N ARG A 272 4.02 -2.85 14.27
CA ARG A 272 5.27 -2.10 14.45
C ARG A 272 6.48 -3.02 14.41
N PRO A 273 7.65 -2.53 13.94
CA PRO A 273 8.91 -3.26 13.95
C PRO A 273 9.26 -3.84 15.31
N GLY A 274 9.90 -5.00 15.29
CA GLY A 274 10.29 -5.78 16.45
C GLY A 274 9.92 -7.26 16.33
N ALA A 275 10.18 -8.03 17.37
CA ALA A 275 9.78 -9.43 17.43
C ALA A 275 8.25 -9.55 17.40
N LEU A 276 7.75 -10.41 16.54
CA LEU A 276 6.33 -10.64 16.31
C LEU A 276 6.01 -12.12 16.47
N ASN A 277 5.85 -12.55 17.73
CA ASN A 277 5.51 -13.94 18.02
C ASN A 277 4.06 -14.28 17.63
N PRO A 278 3.79 -15.43 16.99
CA PRO A 278 4.75 -16.48 16.61
C PRO A 278 5.38 -16.29 15.21
N HIS A 279 5.20 -15.17 14.55
CA HIS A 279 5.42 -15.03 13.11
C HIS A 279 6.89 -14.78 12.71
N GLY A 280 7.68 -14.08 13.54
CA GLY A 280 9.07 -13.76 13.22
C GLY A 280 9.51 -12.37 13.67
N LEU A 281 10.43 -11.77 12.91
CA LEU A 281 10.95 -10.43 13.14
C LEU A 281 10.41 -9.49 12.07
N LEU A 282 9.81 -8.37 12.48
CA LEU A 282 9.40 -7.30 11.59
C LEU A 282 10.48 -6.21 11.55
N LEU A 283 11.12 -6.04 10.40
CA LEU A 283 12.12 -5.01 10.14
C LEU A 283 11.51 -3.85 9.37
N GLY A 284 11.41 -2.67 9.99
CA GLY A 284 10.91 -1.47 9.35
C GLY A 284 11.95 -0.84 8.41
N ALA A 285 11.46 -0.33 7.29
CA ALA A 285 12.21 0.52 6.38
C ALA A 285 11.91 1.99 6.67
N PRO A 286 12.91 2.85 6.95
CA PRO A 286 12.67 4.26 7.16
C PRO A 286 11.89 4.89 5.99
N LEU A 287 10.74 5.48 6.27
CA LEU A 287 9.77 6.02 5.30
C LEU A 287 9.30 5.00 4.23
N GLY A 288 9.57 3.71 4.42
CA GLY A 288 9.27 2.66 3.44
C GLY A 288 10.29 2.55 2.31
N ARG A 289 11.52 3.01 2.50
CA ARG A 289 12.60 2.93 1.51
C ARG A 289 13.72 2.04 2.00
N LEU A 290 14.18 1.17 1.11
CA LEU A 290 15.26 0.22 1.33
C LEU A 290 16.39 0.57 0.40
N ASP A 291 17.58 0.75 0.94
CA ASP A 291 18.79 0.84 0.15
C ASP A 291 19.18 -0.56 -0.37
N ALA A 292 19.59 -0.64 -1.63
CA ALA A 292 19.94 -1.92 -2.26
C ALA A 292 21.13 -2.61 -1.56
N TRP A 293 22.10 -1.84 -1.03
CA TRP A 293 23.20 -2.39 -0.25
C TRP A 293 22.75 -2.93 1.10
N ALA A 294 21.78 -2.26 1.75
CA ALA A 294 21.20 -2.76 2.98
C ALA A 294 20.48 -4.09 2.77
N ILE A 295 19.74 -4.23 1.66
CA ILE A 295 19.12 -5.50 1.26
C ILE A 295 20.16 -6.57 0.96
N GLN A 296 21.23 -6.24 0.27
CA GLN A 296 22.32 -7.18 -0.03
C GLN A 296 22.96 -7.70 1.28
N LYS A 297 23.27 -6.80 2.22
CA LYS A 297 23.83 -7.19 3.53
C LYS A 297 22.86 -8.07 4.34
N LEU A 298 21.55 -7.81 4.25
CA LEU A 298 20.54 -8.62 4.93
C LEU A 298 20.40 -10.00 4.32
N ALA A 299 20.32 -10.11 3.00
CA ALA A 299 19.98 -11.34 2.30
C ALA A 299 21.17 -12.25 2.00
N ALA A 300 22.40 -11.70 1.84
CA ALA A 300 23.58 -12.48 1.44
C ALA A 300 23.95 -13.63 2.42
N PRO A 301 23.84 -13.48 3.75
CA PRO A 301 24.14 -14.57 4.67
C PRO A 301 23.00 -15.61 4.79
N MET A 302 21.83 -15.33 4.20
CA MET A 302 20.68 -16.21 4.32
C MET A 302 20.72 -17.34 3.27
N PRO A 303 20.13 -18.53 3.56
CA PRO A 303 19.93 -19.55 2.53
C PRO A 303 19.15 -18.97 1.34
N GLU A 304 19.53 -19.34 0.12
CA GLU A 304 18.91 -18.82 -1.14
C GLU A 304 17.40 -18.87 -1.15
N GLN A 305 16.83 -19.94 -0.57
CA GLN A 305 15.37 -20.17 -0.51
C GLN A 305 14.72 -19.58 0.75
N ALA A 306 15.48 -18.90 1.62
CA ALA A 306 14.92 -18.24 2.79
C ALA A 306 13.94 -17.15 2.36
N GLU A 307 12.75 -17.15 2.96
CA GLU A 307 11.69 -16.19 2.64
C GLU A 307 11.87 -14.90 3.43
N ILE A 308 11.81 -13.78 2.73
CA ILE A 308 11.68 -12.44 3.30
C ILE A 308 10.41 -11.84 2.72
N ARG A 309 9.42 -11.54 3.57
CA ARG A 309 8.08 -11.14 3.15
C ARG A 309 7.89 -9.63 3.23
N VAL A 310 7.24 -9.07 2.23
CA VAL A 310 6.89 -7.65 2.17
C VAL A 310 5.59 -7.44 2.92
N THR A 311 5.52 -6.38 3.71
CA THR A 311 4.31 -6.06 4.47
C THR A 311 3.71 -4.71 4.07
N PRO A 312 2.41 -4.49 4.31
CA PRO A 312 1.77 -3.19 4.07
C PRO A 312 2.24 -2.07 5.02
N TRP A 313 2.93 -2.44 6.10
CA TRP A 313 3.39 -1.51 7.13
C TRP A 313 4.80 -0.97 6.87
N LYS A 314 5.20 -0.88 5.59
CA LYS A 314 6.53 -0.41 5.19
C LYS A 314 7.68 -1.15 5.90
N SER A 315 7.51 -2.45 6.05
CA SER A 315 8.42 -3.34 6.76
C SER A 315 8.60 -4.66 6.02
N LEU A 316 9.66 -5.37 6.33
CA LEU A 316 9.88 -6.75 5.91
C LEU A 316 9.62 -7.69 7.08
N LEU A 317 8.92 -8.79 6.85
CA LEU A 317 8.76 -9.87 7.82
C LEU A 317 9.77 -10.98 7.50
N LEU A 318 10.60 -11.31 8.49
CA LEU A 318 11.51 -12.45 8.46
C LEU A 318 10.90 -13.56 9.33
N PRO A 319 10.42 -14.66 8.72
CA PRO A 319 9.84 -15.78 9.48
C PRO A 319 10.83 -16.37 10.50
N ASN A 320 10.35 -16.84 11.65
CA ASN A 320 11.16 -17.38 12.75
C ASN A 320 12.22 -18.39 12.30
N LYS A 321 11.87 -19.28 11.36
CA LYS A 321 12.76 -20.31 10.82
C LYS A 321 14.03 -19.79 10.13
N HIS A 322 14.15 -18.48 9.90
CA HIS A 322 15.26 -17.84 9.20
C HIS A 322 16.03 -16.85 10.08
N LEU A 323 15.63 -16.65 11.33
CA LEU A 323 16.24 -15.63 12.19
C LEU A 323 17.70 -15.93 12.55
N ASP A 324 18.07 -17.21 12.67
CA ASP A 324 19.45 -17.63 12.96
C ASP A 324 20.43 -17.31 11.81
N SER A 325 19.89 -17.05 10.61
CA SER A 325 20.67 -16.70 9.42
C SER A 325 20.83 -15.19 9.24
N LEU A 326 20.33 -14.37 10.18
CA LEU A 326 20.47 -12.92 10.12
C LEU A 326 21.91 -12.48 10.37
N PRO A 327 22.35 -11.35 9.77
CA PRO A 327 23.62 -10.73 10.14
C PRO A 327 23.65 -10.45 11.64
N ALA A 328 24.79 -10.67 12.27
CA ALA A 328 24.96 -10.44 13.70
C ALA A 328 24.63 -9.00 14.13
N ARG A 329 24.71 -8.05 13.20
CA ARG A 329 24.39 -6.65 13.43
C ARG A 329 23.72 -6.04 12.20
N LEU A 330 22.51 -5.52 12.36
CA LEU A 330 21.80 -4.69 11.38
C LEU A 330 22.19 -3.22 11.59
N ASP A 331 22.47 -2.49 10.49
CA ASP A 331 22.76 -1.06 10.59
C ASP A 331 21.45 -0.31 10.95
N ALA A 332 21.48 0.40 12.09
CA ALA A 332 20.32 1.15 12.56
C ALA A 332 19.94 2.32 11.65
N ARG A 333 20.82 2.76 10.74
CA ARG A 333 20.49 3.77 9.72
C ARG A 333 19.55 3.19 8.66
N ASP A 334 19.76 1.94 8.28
CA ASP A 334 19.04 1.27 7.21
C ASP A 334 17.75 0.61 7.71
N TRP A 335 17.73 0.18 8.99
CA TRP A 335 16.67 -0.64 9.56
C TRP A 335 16.06 -0.05 10.82
N ILE A 336 14.78 -0.29 11.00
CA ILE A 336 14.06 -0.04 12.24
C ILE A 336 13.71 -1.40 12.85
N SER A 337 14.33 -1.74 13.98
CA SER A 337 14.13 -3.03 14.66
C SER A 337 13.34 -2.92 15.96
N GLN A 338 12.96 -1.71 16.37
CA GLN A 338 12.27 -1.45 17.63
C GLN A 338 11.01 -0.61 17.41
N SER A 339 9.93 -0.95 18.11
CA SER A 339 8.63 -0.27 18.00
C SER A 339 8.63 1.17 18.53
N ALA A 340 9.62 1.53 19.35
CA ALA A 340 9.77 2.89 19.91
C ALA A 340 10.56 3.85 19.03
N ASP A 341 11.13 3.37 17.90
CA ASP A 341 11.95 4.21 17.00
C ASP A 341 11.17 5.46 16.54
N VAL A 342 11.79 6.62 16.72
CA VAL A 342 11.17 7.91 16.40
C VAL A 342 10.80 8.07 14.93
N ARG A 343 11.51 7.38 14.02
CA ARG A 343 11.23 7.40 12.58
C ARG A 343 9.87 6.77 12.23
N LEU A 344 9.26 6.02 13.13
CA LEU A 344 7.89 5.49 13.00
C LEU A 344 6.81 6.54 13.27
N ARG A 345 7.19 7.70 13.82
CA ARG A 345 6.27 8.81 14.13
C ARG A 345 6.09 9.75 12.93
N VAL A 346 6.77 9.47 11.82
CA VAL A 346 6.72 10.29 10.62
C VAL A 346 6.47 9.46 9.37
N SER A 347 5.84 10.09 8.40
CA SER A 347 5.70 9.54 7.05
C SER A 347 5.82 10.67 6.04
N ALA A 348 6.15 10.32 4.80
CA ALA A 348 6.25 11.29 3.72
C ALA A 348 5.80 10.70 2.38
N CYS A 349 5.38 11.58 1.48
CA CYS A 349 5.31 11.24 0.06
C CYS A 349 6.72 11.25 -0.56
N THR A 350 6.82 10.93 -1.84
CA THR A 350 8.11 10.96 -2.56
C THR A 350 8.81 12.31 -2.47
N GLY A 351 8.08 13.44 -2.61
CA GLY A 351 8.64 14.78 -2.50
C GLY A 351 9.52 15.20 -3.68
N ALA A 352 10.04 16.42 -3.60
CA ALA A 352 11.06 16.91 -4.53
C ALA A 352 12.42 16.25 -4.23
N PRO A 353 13.29 16.08 -5.25
CA PRO A 353 13.11 16.42 -6.67
C PRO A 353 12.39 15.33 -7.48
N HIS A 354 11.98 14.20 -6.88
CA HIS A 354 11.53 12.98 -7.56
C HIS A 354 10.07 13.02 -8.02
N CYS A 355 9.28 13.98 -7.52
CA CYS A 355 7.87 14.16 -7.92
C CYS A 355 7.68 15.53 -8.57
N PRO A 356 7.16 15.60 -9.83
CA PRO A 356 7.02 16.87 -10.55
C PRO A 356 6.03 17.85 -9.93
N GLN A 357 5.15 17.38 -9.04
CA GLN A 357 4.17 18.21 -8.34
C GLN A 357 4.64 18.64 -6.94
N ALA A 358 5.82 18.19 -6.51
CA ALA A 358 6.31 18.50 -5.17
C ALA A 358 7.17 19.77 -5.15
N HIS A 359 6.94 20.62 -4.15
CA HIS A 359 7.66 21.86 -3.93
C HIS A 359 8.75 21.75 -2.86
N ILE A 360 8.73 20.67 -2.05
CA ILE A 360 9.65 20.46 -0.93
C ILE A 360 10.20 19.04 -0.90
N PRO A 361 11.39 18.83 -0.31
CA PRO A 361 12.00 17.51 -0.10
C PRO A 361 11.34 16.80 1.10
N ALA A 362 10.09 16.35 0.92
CA ALA A 362 9.23 15.85 1.99
C ALA A 362 9.87 14.74 2.84
N GLN A 363 10.66 13.85 2.24
CA GLN A 363 11.28 12.73 2.95
C GLN A 363 12.39 13.19 3.91
N SER A 364 13.30 14.05 3.47
CA SER A 364 14.36 14.56 4.33
C SER A 364 13.80 15.42 5.46
N MET A 365 12.76 16.21 5.19
CA MET A 365 12.04 16.97 6.23
C MET A 365 11.41 16.04 7.26
N ALA A 366 10.71 14.98 6.82
CA ALA A 366 10.09 14.03 7.74
C ALA A 366 11.10 13.41 8.70
N LEU A 367 12.24 12.94 8.18
CA LEU A 367 13.28 12.36 9.05
C LEU A 367 13.87 13.35 10.04
N ARG A 368 14.03 14.62 9.64
CA ARG A 368 14.50 15.68 10.55
C ARG A 368 13.50 15.99 11.66
N PHE A 369 12.21 15.93 11.37
CA PHE A 369 11.14 16.18 12.33
C PHE A 369 10.82 14.98 13.23
N ALA A 370 11.38 13.81 12.96
CA ALA A 370 11.01 12.56 13.64
C ALA A 370 11.26 12.61 15.16
N SER A 371 12.41 13.15 15.59
CA SER A 371 12.79 13.21 17.01
C SER A 371 11.95 14.19 17.82
N SER A 372 11.38 15.20 17.17
CA SER A 372 10.55 16.22 17.81
C SER A 372 9.09 15.80 17.95
N GLN A 373 8.68 14.67 17.36
CA GLN A 373 7.29 14.20 17.45
C GLN A 373 7.05 13.45 18.76
N ALA A 374 5.94 13.76 19.45
CA ALA A 374 5.49 12.99 20.61
C ALA A 374 5.16 11.54 20.24
N ALA A 375 5.20 10.64 21.23
CA ALA A 375 5.06 9.19 20.99
C ALA A 375 3.69 8.76 20.45
N ASP A 376 2.66 9.55 20.75
CA ASP A 376 1.26 9.36 20.35
C ASP A 376 0.89 10.08 19.05
N ARG A 377 1.83 10.82 18.45
CA ARG A 377 1.61 11.57 17.22
C ARG A 377 2.25 10.92 16.00
N HIS A 378 1.58 11.07 14.84
CA HIS A 378 2.09 10.67 13.55
C HIS A 378 2.01 11.86 12.58
N LEU A 379 3.16 12.42 12.21
CA LEU A 379 3.27 13.53 11.28
C LEU A 379 3.43 13.03 9.84
N HIS A 380 2.55 13.44 8.93
CA HIS A 380 2.73 13.23 7.51
C HIS A 380 3.22 14.47 6.79
N ILE A 381 4.31 14.37 6.01
CA ILE A 381 4.83 15.45 5.18
C ILE A 381 4.57 15.16 3.71
N SER A 382 3.84 16.06 3.06
CA SER A 382 3.53 16.00 1.63
C SER A 382 4.22 17.10 0.85
N GLY A 383 4.83 16.75 -0.27
CA GLY A 383 5.47 17.70 -1.17
C GLY A 383 4.51 18.69 -1.85
N CYS A 384 3.22 18.40 -1.86
CA CYS A 384 2.17 19.23 -2.46
C CYS A 384 0.81 18.95 -1.81
N ALA A 385 -0.19 19.75 -2.17
CA ALA A 385 -1.56 19.66 -1.65
C ALA A 385 -2.32 18.35 -2.04
N LYS A 386 -1.79 17.54 -2.94
CA LYS A 386 -2.42 16.28 -3.39
C LYS A 386 -2.53 15.23 -2.28
N LEU A 387 -1.63 15.20 -1.32
CA LEU A 387 -1.63 14.27 -0.17
C LEU A 387 -1.75 12.79 -0.58
N CYS A 388 -1.15 12.40 -1.71
CA CYS A 388 -1.34 11.07 -2.32
C CYS A 388 -0.83 9.89 -1.48
N ALA A 389 0.05 10.13 -0.50
CA ALA A 389 0.63 9.13 0.40
C ALA A 389 0.17 9.30 1.85
N LEU A 390 -0.82 10.15 2.12
CA LEU A 390 -1.34 10.39 3.46
C LEU A 390 -1.88 9.09 4.06
N PRO A 391 -1.31 8.60 5.19
CA PRO A 391 -1.84 7.42 5.86
C PRO A 391 -3.06 7.78 6.72
N ALA A 392 -3.90 6.78 6.98
CA ALA A 392 -5.14 6.99 7.73
C ALA A 392 -4.91 7.31 9.23
N ASP A 393 -3.76 6.91 9.77
CA ASP A 393 -3.36 7.12 11.16
C ASP A 393 -2.53 8.40 11.39
N ALA A 394 -2.37 9.25 10.36
CA ALA A 394 -1.72 10.54 10.55
C ALA A 394 -2.53 11.42 11.50
N THR A 395 -1.87 11.96 12.53
CA THR A 395 -2.50 12.92 13.45
C THR A 395 -2.31 14.36 12.98
N ASN A 396 -1.17 14.64 12.35
CA ASN A 396 -0.82 15.93 11.79
C ASN A 396 -0.33 15.81 10.34
N VAL A 397 -0.60 16.82 9.55
CA VAL A 397 -0.18 16.89 8.15
C VAL A 397 0.52 18.22 7.88
N VAL A 398 1.67 18.16 7.24
CA VAL A 398 2.33 19.30 6.61
C VAL A 398 2.34 19.09 5.10
N PHE A 399 1.93 20.07 4.34
CA PHE A 399 2.02 20.05 2.89
C PHE A 399 2.47 21.38 2.34
N ALA A 400 3.04 21.37 1.13
CA ALA A 400 3.49 22.57 0.46
C ALA A 400 2.53 22.99 -0.66
N SER A 401 2.44 24.29 -0.91
CA SER A 401 1.85 24.87 -2.11
C SER A 401 2.74 25.99 -2.65
N ARG A 402 2.50 26.40 -3.89
CA ARG A 402 3.14 27.55 -4.50
C ARG A 402 2.09 28.59 -4.82
N ASP A 403 2.34 29.85 -4.45
CA ASP A 403 1.45 30.96 -4.81
C ASP A 403 1.72 31.48 -6.23
N THR A 404 0.93 32.44 -6.66
CA THR A 404 1.03 33.07 -8.00
C THR A 404 2.32 33.88 -8.18
N ALA A 405 2.98 34.31 -7.09
CA ALA A 405 4.27 34.97 -7.09
C ALA A 405 5.45 34.00 -7.13
N GLY A 406 5.18 32.69 -7.06
CA GLY A 406 6.20 31.62 -7.05
C GLY A 406 6.75 31.28 -5.68
N GLN A 407 6.28 31.94 -4.61
CA GLN A 407 6.66 31.65 -3.22
C GLN A 407 6.08 30.30 -2.79
N ILE A 408 6.91 29.46 -2.14
CA ILE A 408 6.48 28.21 -1.55
C ILE A 408 6.01 28.46 -0.11
N TRP A 409 4.88 27.89 0.22
CA TRP A 409 4.26 27.95 1.55
C TRP A 409 4.15 26.54 2.13
N LEU A 410 4.41 26.41 3.43
CA LEU A 410 4.09 25.23 4.24
C LEU A 410 2.78 25.48 4.96
N HIS A 411 1.91 24.48 4.89
CA HIS A 411 0.64 24.45 5.59
C HIS A 411 0.63 23.29 6.56
N ALA A 412 0.37 23.56 7.83
CA ALA A 412 0.19 22.55 8.86
C ALA A 412 -1.26 22.52 9.34
N SER A 413 -1.78 21.34 9.57
CA SER A 413 -3.09 21.14 10.19
C SER A 413 -3.15 19.80 10.90
N PRO A 414 -3.97 19.66 11.98
CA PRO A 414 -4.38 18.34 12.44
C PRO A 414 -5.06 17.57 11.30
N ALA A 415 -4.85 16.26 11.23
CA ALA A 415 -5.36 15.45 10.12
C ALA A 415 -6.89 15.45 10.02
N GLU A 416 -7.60 15.59 11.13
CA GLU A 416 -9.07 15.61 11.21
C GLU A 416 -9.69 17.01 11.32
N ALA A 417 -8.87 18.08 11.32
CA ALA A 417 -9.35 19.42 11.63
C ALA A 417 -10.06 20.13 10.49
N GLN A 418 -10.90 21.10 10.87
CA GLN A 418 -11.49 22.07 9.94
C GLN A 418 -10.40 23.01 9.35
N PRO A 419 -10.62 23.63 8.17
CA PRO A 419 -9.67 24.52 7.51
C PRO A 419 -9.24 25.74 8.35
N SER A 420 -10.08 26.16 9.28
CA SER A 420 -9.80 27.28 10.21
C SER A 420 -8.64 27.02 11.18
N ALA A 421 -8.25 25.75 11.39
CA ALA A 421 -7.12 25.38 12.24
C ALA A 421 -5.79 25.23 11.46
N ARG A 422 -5.72 25.75 10.22
CA ARG A 422 -4.51 25.69 9.41
C ARG A 422 -3.55 26.82 9.74
N VAL A 423 -2.30 26.44 10.00
CA VAL A 423 -1.16 27.38 10.10
C VAL A 423 -0.44 27.39 8.76
N SER A 424 -0.06 28.57 8.28
CA SER A 424 0.66 28.72 7.00
C SER A 424 1.87 29.62 7.20
N ILE A 425 3.05 29.14 6.81
CA ILE A 425 4.31 29.88 6.88
C ILE A 425 5.06 29.81 5.55
N PRO A 426 5.88 30.81 5.19
CA PRO A 426 6.79 30.71 4.07
C PRO A 426 7.76 29.53 4.26
N TYR A 427 7.97 28.75 3.20
CA TYR A 427 8.97 27.68 3.25
C TYR A 427 10.39 28.29 3.25
N ARG A 428 11.20 27.85 4.20
CA ARG A 428 12.64 28.07 4.22
C ARG A 428 13.33 26.73 4.14
N PRO A 429 14.35 26.54 3.24
CA PRO A 429 15.13 25.31 3.22
C PRO A 429 15.75 25.06 4.60
N LEU A 430 15.57 23.86 5.11
CA LEU A 430 16.13 23.46 6.40
C LEU A 430 17.63 23.24 6.27
N ASN A 431 18.40 24.01 7.01
CA ASN A 431 19.80 23.66 7.32
C ASN A 431 19.83 22.50 8.33
N SER A 432 21.01 21.95 8.60
CA SER A 432 21.16 20.86 9.57
C SER A 432 21.15 21.34 11.03
N ASP A 433 20.87 22.62 11.26
CA ASP A 433 20.82 23.22 12.60
C ASP A 433 19.53 22.78 13.34
N PRO A 434 19.65 22.09 14.49
CA PRO A 434 18.49 21.70 15.31
C PRO A 434 17.62 22.86 15.75
N HIS A 435 18.19 24.04 15.99
CA HIS A 435 17.44 25.23 16.39
C HIS A 435 16.53 25.75 15.27
N GLU A 436 17.00 25.80 14.03
CA GLU A 436 16.17 26.17 12.87
C GLU A 436 15.04 25.17 12.64
N ILE A 437 15.33 23.86 12.81
CA ILE A 437 14.31 22.80 12.72
C ILE A 437 13.23 23.00 13.79
N GLN A 438 13.63 23.23 15.06
CA GLN A 438 12.70 23.45 16.15
C GLN A 438 11.90 24.74 15.97
N GLN A 439 12.54 25.80 15.48
CA GLN A 439 11.85 27.04 15.19
C GLN A 439 10.76 26.86 14.13
N GLN A 440 11.05 26.13 13.03
CA GLN A 440 10.05 25.87 11.98
C GLN A 440 8.90 25.01 12.48
N LEU A 441 9.15 24.04 13.38
CA LEU A 441 8.10 23.25 14.04
C LEU A 441 7.21 24.13 14.93
N ASN A 442 7.82 25.02 15.72
CA ASN A 442 7.08 25.95 16.57
C ASN A 442 6.21 26.89 15.72
N ASP A 443 6.76 27.42 14.63
CA ASP A 443 6.04 28.29 13.69
C ASP A 443 4.85 27.56 13.04
N LEU A 444 4.96 26.26 12.85
CA LEU A 444 3.90 25.38 12.34
C LEU A 444 2.95 24.86 13.44
N GLN A 445 3.23 25.16 14.70
CA GLN A 445 2.47 24.69 15.87
C GLN A 445 2.39 23.14 15.97
N LEU A 446 3.52 22.47 15.68
CA LEU A 446 3.64 21.00 15.64
C LEU A 446 4.41 20.44 16.84
#